data_8960737c491878aa2f44c690be235961
#
_entry.id   8960737c491878aa2f44c690be235961
#
_cell.length_a   1.000
_cell.length_b   1.000
_cell.length_c   1.000
_cell.angle_alpha   90.00
_cell.angle_beta   90.00
_cell.angle_gamma   90.00
#
_symmetry.space_group_name_H-M   'P 1'
#
loop_
_entity.id
_entity.type
_entity.pdbx_description
1 polymer ?
#
loop_
_entity_poly.entity_id
_entity_poly.type
_entity_poly.pdbx_seq_one_letter_code
_entity_poly.pdbx_strand_id
1 'polypeptide(L)'
;MGSAAINLTAAELKAIQEHKYFLSENRGVEVTIEEAIADFIEHIAADWRGEKIRRDNLDQRQEIERHKYLRSQQEGRDIGRHSAAEEWCQKYAHIWRAERESLEQNGFQKIQLTIRNPEGLHLRPVSAVATLAAQFDADVYVHKPGMIYYNLVLEGRPYMNVRSILGLLSVGVTLGDTLEFIATGQQAAEALAALTELLGKPASAA
;
A
#
# COMPACT_ATOMS: atom_id res chain seq x y z
N MET A 1 -26.54 -18.67 26.62
CA MET A 1 -26.66 -17.33 26.04
C MET A 1 -25.63 -17.26 24.92
N GLY A 2 -26.07 -17.27 23.66
CA GLY A 2 -25.16 -17.27 22.51
C GLY A 2 -24.41 -15.96 22.47
N SER A 3 -23.08 -16.02 22.54
CA SER A 3 -22.21 -14.91 22.23
C SER A 3 -22.47 -14.51 20.81
N ALA A 4 -23.03 -13.33 20.57
CA ALA A 4 -23.13 -12.77 19.23
C ALA A 4 -21.70 -12.74 18.64
N ALA A 5 -21.49 -13.42 17.52
CA ALA A 5 -20.20 -13.44 16.86
C ALA A 5 -19.81 -11.97 16.55
N ILE A 6 -18.76 -11.49 17.19
CA ILE A 6 -18.24 -10.14 16.97
C ILE A 6 -17.67 -10.13 15.56
N ASN A 7 -18.27 -9.34 14.66
CA ASN A 7 -17.80 -9.22 13.30
C ASN A 7 -16.66 -8.18 13.29
N LEU A 8 -15.43 -8.66 13.29
CA LEU A 8 -14.22 -7.85 13.22
C LEU A 8 -13.76 -7.73 11.75
N THR A 9 -13.31 -6.57 11.37
CA THR A 9 -12.60 -6.38 10.11
C THR A 9 -11.17 -6.91 10.21
N ALA A 10 -10.51 -7.16 9.07
CA ALA A 10 -9.12 -7.59 9.04
C ALA A 10 -8.19 -6.54 9.68
N ALA A 11 -8.47 -5.26 9.46
CA ALA A 11 -7.74 -4.16 10.08
C ALA A 11 -7.88 -4.16 11.62
N GLU A 12 -9.08 -4.45 12.13
CA GLU A 12 -9.29 -4.58 13.58
C GLU A 12 -8.57 -5.79 14.14
N LEU A 13 -8.58 -6.93 13.45
CA LEU A 13 -7.84 -8.12 13.89
C LEU A 13 -6.33 -7.86 13.98
N LYS A 14 -5.76 -7.13 12.99
CA LYS A 14 -4.35 -6.71 13.04
C LYS A 14 -4.09 -5.80 14.24
N ALA A 15 -4.92 -4.79 14.46
CA ALA A 15 -4.79 -3.89 15.61
C ALA A 15 -4.92 -4.64 16.95
N ILE A 16 -5.80 -5.64 17.03
CA ILE A 16 -5.96 -6.50 18.22
C ILE A 16 -4.72 -7.37 18.46
N GLN A 17 -4.08 -7.90 17.41
CA GLN A 17 -2.84 -8.66 17.53
C GLN A 17 -1.69 -7.79 18.06
N GLU A 18 -1.57 -6.57 17.57
CA GLU A 18 -0.61 -5.59 18.10
C GLU A 18 -0.93 -5.24 19.56
N HIS A 19 -2.21 -5.01 19.87
CA HIS A 19 -2.66 -4.73 21.24
C HIS A 19 -2.40 -5.91 22.18
N LYS A 20 -2.64 -7.17 21.76
CA LYS A 20 -2.31 -8.38 22.50
C LYS A 20 -0.84 -8.41 22.92
N TYR A 21 0.06 -8.06 21.99
CA TYR A 21 1.49 -8.01 22.28
C TYR A 21 1.79 -7.01 23.40
N PHE A 22 1.28 -5.77 23.31
CA PHE A 22 1.48 -4.74 24.33
C PHE A 22 0.85 -5.11 25.68
N LEU A 23 -0.34 -5.71 25.69
CA LEU A 23 -0.97 -6.20 26.92
C LEU A 23 -0.14 -7.28 27.59
N SER A 24 0.40 -8.23 26.83
CA SER A 24 1.24 -9.31 27.35
C SER A 24 2.53 -8.77 27.95
N GLU A 25 3.16 -7.81 27.28
CA GLU A 25 4.37 -7.13 27.76
C GLU A 25 4.11 -6.37 29.07
N ASN A 26 3.04 -5.59 29.13
CA ASN A 26 2.68 -4.81 30.32
C ASN A 26 2.28 -5.67 31.53
N ARG A 27 1.64 -6.82 31.29
CA ARG A 27 1.21 -7.75 32.38
C ARG A 27 2.28 -8.74 32.77
N GLY A 28 3.34 -8.90 31.96
CA GLY A 28 4.40 -9.90 32.18
C GLY A 28 3.93 -11.35 32.04
N VAL A 29 2.76 -11.57 31.43
CA VAL A 29 2.16 -12.89 31.15
C VAL A 29 1.53 -12.89 29.76
N GLU A 30 1.48 -14.06 29.13
CA GLU A 30 0.83 -14.16 27.82
C GLU A 30 -0.69 -13.97 27.97
N VAL A 31 -1.23 -13.00 27.23
CA VAL A 31 -2.66 -12.69 27.14
C VAL A 31 -3.26 -13.50 26.00
N THR A 32 -4.45 -14.08 26.19
CA THR A 32 -5.15 -14.80 25.12
C THR A 32 -5.72 -13.82 24.07
N ILE A 33 -5.99 -14.33 22.87
CA ILE A 33 -6.59 -13.48 21.83
C ILE A 33 -8.01 -13.03 22.20
N GLU A 34 -8.75 -13.86 22.90
CA GLU A 34 -10.11 -13.57 23.38
C GLU A 34 -10.09 -12.44 24.43
N GLU A 35 -9.12 -12.43 25.34
CA GLU A 35 -8.93 -11.36 26.31
C GLU A 35 -8.52 -10.05 25.61
N ALA A 36 -7.64 -10.13 24.60
CA ALA A 36 -7.23 -8.97 23.82
C ALA A 36 -8.39 -8.39 23.00
N ILE A 37 -9.26 -9.24 22.43
CA ILE A 37 -10.48 -8.81 21.73
C ILE A 37 -11.41 -8.06 22.70
N ALA A 38 -11.66 -8.63 23.86
CA ALA A 38 -12.55 -8.02 24.85
C ALA A 38 -12.02 -6.66 25.30
N ASP A 39 -10.75 -6.58 25.68
CA ASP A 39 -10.11 -5.34 26.12
C ASP A 39 -10.07 -4.27 25.01
N PHE A 40 -9.74 -4.67 23.77
CA PHE A 40 -9.75 -3.77 22.62
C PHE A 40 -11.12 -3.18 22.36
N ILE A 41 -12.17 -4.01 22.37
CA ILE A 41 -13.55 -3.55 22.12
C ILE A 41 -14.01 -2.58 23.19
N GLU A 42 -13.69 -2.87 24.46
CA GLU A 42 -14.14 -2.08 25.58
C GLU A 42 -13.42 -0.73 25.67
N HIS A 43 -12.11 -0.68 25.39
CA HIS A 43 -11.29 0.48 25.71
C HIS A 43 -10.75 1.23 24.50
N ILE A 44 -10.58 0.58 23.34
CA ILE A 44 -9.79 1.13 22.23
C ILE A 44 -10.60 1.26 20.94
N ALA A 45 -11.51 0.34 20.66
CA ALA A 45 -12.14 0.22 19.34
C ALA A 45 -12.83 1.50 18.85
N ALA A 46 -13.47 2.25 19.76
CA ALA A 46 -14.20 3.48 19.39
C ALA A 46 -13.24 4.55 18.85
N ASP A 47 -12.16 4.82 19.57
CA ASP A 47 -11.16 5.82 19.18
C ASP A 47 -10.38 5.36 17.94
N TRP A 48 -9.97 4.09 17.91
CA TRP A 48 -9.26 3.49 16.78
C TRP A 48 -10.06 3.57 15.48
N ARG A 49 -11.37 3.22 15.52
CA ARG A 49 -12.28 3.35 14.36
C ARG A 49 -12.41 4.79 13.90
N GLY A 50 -12.55 5.72 14.84
CA GLY A 50 -12.61 7.13 14.54
C GLY A 50 -11.34 7.66 13.87
N GLU A 51 -10.17 7.22 14.33
CA GLU A 51 -8.90 7.58 13.72
C GLU A 51 -8.69 6.93 12.35
N LYS A 52 -9.09 5.64 12.21
CA LYS A 52 -9.04 4.96 10.91
C LYS A 52 -9.88 5.69 9.88
N ILE A 53 -11.13 6.04 10.21
CA ILE A 53 -12.02 6.78 9.31
C ILE A 53 -11.41 8.15 8.94
N ARG A 54 -10.80 8.86 9.89
CA ARG A 54 -10.13 10.15 9.61
C ARG A 54 -8.96 9.99 8.65
N ARG A 55 -8.11 8.97 8.84
CA ARG A 55 -6.98 8.66 7.95
C ARG A 55 -7.47 8.29 6.55
N ASP A 56 -8.42 7.37 6.45
CA ASP A 56 -8.98 6.92 5.17
C ASP A 56 -9.60 8.09 4.38
N ASN A 57 -10.31 8.99 5.06
CA ASN A 57 -10.86 10.20 4.44
C ASN A 57 -9.75 11.17 3.97
N LEU A 58 -8.67 11.31 4.73
CA LEU A 58 -7.54 12.17 4.33
C LEU A 58 -6.86 11.61 3.09
N ASP A 59 -6.56 10.33 3.08
CA ASP A 59 -5.93 9.63 1.95
C ASP A 59 -6.80 9.73 0.69
N GLN A 60 -8.11 9.50 0.83
CA GLN A 60 -9.06 9.63 -0.27
C GLN A 60 -9.08 11.06 -0.86
N ARG A 61 -9.02 12.09 0.00
CA ARG A 61 -8.94 13.48 -0.46
C ARG A 61 -7.65 13.75 -1.24
N GLN A 62 -6.53 13.18 -0.83
CA GLN A 62 -5.26 13.32 -1.54
C GLN A 62 -5.33 12.67 -2.93
N GLU A 63 -5.95 11.50 -3.04
CA GLU A 63 -6.16 10.83 -4.34
C GLU A 63 -7.04 11.68 -5.28
N ILE A 64 -8.11 12.28 -4.77
CA ILE A 64 -8.98 13.18 -5.54
C ILE A 64 -8.21 14.43 -6.02
N GLU A 65 -7.39 15.04 -5.16
CA GLU A 65 -6.57 16.20 -5.57
C GLU A 65 -5.55 15.83 -6.65
N ARG A 66 -4.93 14.66 -6.54
CA ARG A 66 -4.03 14.14 -7.55
C ARG A 66 -4.76 13.90 -8.87
N HIS A 67 -5.92 13.27 -8.82
CA HIS A 67 -6.77 13.06 -9.99
C HIS A 67 -7.15 14.39 -10.65
N LYS A 68 -7.56 15.38 -9.83
CA LYS A 68 -7.84 16.75 -10.29
C LYS A 68 -6.65 17.33 -11.05
N TYR A 69 -5.46 17.26 -10.48
CA TYR A 69 -4.25 17.80 -11.09
C TYR A 69 -3.98 17.16 -12.47
N LEU A 70 -3.97 15.83 -12.53
CA LEU A 70 -3.70 15.10 -13.76
C LEU A 70 -4.74 15.39 -14.85
N ARG A 71 -6.03 15.39 -14.48
CA ARG A 71 -7.11 15.67 -15.42
C ARG A 71 -7.08 17.12 -15.90
N SER A 72 -6.79 18.07 -15.03
CA SER A 72 -6.67 19.48 -15.40
C SER A 72 -5.52 19.71 -16.38
N GLN A 73 -4.38 19.01 -16.22
CA GLN A 73 -3.29 19.04 -17.18
C GLN A 73 -3.70 18.47 -18.55
N GLN A 74 -4.39 17.35 -18.58
CA GLN A 74 -4.85 16.72 -19.82
C GLN A 74 -5.84 17.61 -20.59
N GLU A 75 -6.73 18.32 -19.86
CA GLU A 75 -7.73 19.20 -20.48
C GLU A 75 -7.24 20.63 -20.74
N GLY A 76 -6.04 20.99 -20.26
CA GLY A 76 -5.51 22.34 -20.40
C GLY A 76 -6.28 23.41 -19.60
N ARG A 77 -7.12 22.99 -18.64
CA ARG A 77 -7.92 23.88 -17.78
C ARG A 77 -8.18 23.23 -16.41
N ASP A 78 -8.45 24.04 -15.39
CA ASP A 78 -8.88 23.49 -14.08
C ASP A 78 -10.29 22.90 -14.20
N ILE A 79 -10.42 21.59 -13.97
CA ILE A 79 -11.72 20.90 -13.97
C ILE A 79 -12.54 21.13 -12.69
N GLY A 80 -11.91 21.69 -11.65
CA GLY A 80 -12.52 21.91 -10.35
C GLY A 80 -12.57 20.67 -9.46
N ARG A 81 -12.60 20.88 -8.15
CA ARG A 81 -12.55 19.80 -7.15
C ARG A 81 -13.79 18.90 -7.19
N HIS A 82 -14.98 19.49 -7.41
CA HIS A 82 -16.24 18.75 -7.43
C HIS A 82 -16.28 17.73 -8.58
N SER A 83 -15.99 18.16 -9.80
CA SER A 83 -15.95 17.28 -10.97
C SER A 83 -14.90 16.19 -10.84
N ALA A 84 -13.71 16.54 -10.28
CA ALA A 84 -12.66 15.57 -10.01
C ALA A 84 -13.09 14.51 -8.99
N ALA A 85 -13.78 14.92 -7.93
CA ALA A 85 -14.29 14.02 -6.91
C ALA A 85 -15.36 13.07 -7.45
N GLU A 86 -16.31 13.59 -8.24
CA GLU A 86 -17.35 12.77 -8.88
C GLU A 86 -16.72 11.73 -9.82
N GLU A 87 -15.83 12.16 -10.71
CA GLU A 87 -15.16 11.26 -11.65
C GLU A 87 -14.33 10.20 -10.90
N TRP A 88 -13.57 10.61 -9.88
CA TRP A 88 -12.76 9.71 -9.09
C TRP A 88 -13.62 8.68 -8.33
N CYS A 89 -14.70 9.14 -7.69
CA CYS A 89 -15.62 8.26 -6.97
C CYS A 89 -16.26 7.21 -7.88
N GLN A 90 -16.65 7.59 -9.09
CA GLN A 90 -17.28 6.68 -10.05
C GLN A 90 -16.29 5.66 -10.62
N LYS A 91 -15.07 6.10 -10.95
CA LYS A 91 -14.10 5.27 -11.67
C LYS A 91 -13.13 4.50 -10.78
N TYR A 92 -12.69 5.09 -9.68
CA TYR A 92 -11.53 4.60 -8.93
C TYR A 92 -11.82 4.24 -7.46
N ALA A 93 -12.85 4.80 -6.82
CA ALA A 93 -13.08 4.59 -5.40
C ALA A 93 -13.25 3.11 -5.01
N HIS A 94 -13.88 2.30 -5.86
CA HIS A 94 -14.09 0.87 -5.60
C HIS A 94 -12.77 0.08 -5.72
N ILE A 95 -11.92 0.42 -6.69
CA ILE A 95 -10.59 -0.21 -6.87
C ILE A 95 -9.71 0.15 -5.68
N TRP A 96 -9.66 1.42 -5.31
CA TRP A 96 -8.87 1.91 -4.19
C TRP A 96 -9.26 1.25 -2.86
N ARG A 97 -10.56 1.05 -2.61
CA ARG A 97 -11.02 0.34 -1.40
C ARG A 97 -10.62 -1.13 -1.43
N ALA A 98 -10.82 -1.81 -2.56
CA ALA A 98 -10.47 -3.22 -2.69
C ALA A 98 -8.96 -3.46 -2.48
N GLU A 99 -8.10 -2.57 -3.01
CA GLU A 99 -6.65 -2.62 -2.77
C GLU A 99 -6.31 -2.48 -1.29
N ARG A 100 -6.92 -1.50 -0.60
CA ARG A 100 -6.69 -1.31 0.85
C ARG A 100 -7.18 -2.49 1.68
N GLU A 101 -8.37 -3.00 1.40
CA GLU A 101 -8.91 -4.18 2.07
C GLU A 101 -8.02 -5.40 1.86
N SER A 102 -7.48 -5.60 0.66
CA SER A 102 -6.53 -6.67 0.38
C SER A 102 -5.25 -6.54 1.22
N LEU A 103 -4.69 -5.33 1.32
CA LEU A 103 -3.51 -5.06 2.16
C LEU A 103 -3.78 -5.33 3.64
N GLU A 104 -4.97 -4.99 4.12
CA GLU A 104 -5.37 -5.23 5.50
C GLU A 104 -5.61 -6.72 5.78
N GLN A 105 -6.21 -7.46 4.83
CA GLN A 105 -6.58 -8.86 5.00
C GLN A 105 -5.39 -9.81 4.96
N ASN A 106 -4.46 -9.60 4.02
CA ASN A 106 -3.38 -10.56 3.75
C ASN A 106 -2.05 -10.17 4.41
N GLY A 107 -2.00 -9.01 5.09
CA GLY A 107 -0.73 -8.42 5.49
C GLY A 107 0.10 -8.06 4.26
N PHE A 108 1.37 -7.78 4.46
CA PHE A 108 2.30 -7.53 3.37
C PHE A 108 3.69 -8.09 3.69
N GLN A 109 4.35 -8.58 2.66
CA GLN A 109 5.75 -8.96 2.71
C GLN A 109 6.61 -7.79 2.22
N LYS A 110 7.82 -7.66 2.75
CA LYS A 110 8.75 -6.55 2.43
C LYS A 110 10.09 -7.07 2.00
N ILE A 111 10.68 -6.42 1.00
CA ILE A 111 12.09 -6.57 0.63
C ILE A 111 12.71 -5.19 0.36
N GLN A 112 14.02 -5.11 0.49
CA GLN A 112 14.79 -3.93 0.07
C GLN A 112 15.76 -4.34 -1.03
N LEU A 113 15.80 -3.56 -2.11
CA LEU A 113 16.68 -3.79 -3.25
C LEU A 113 17.43 -2.51 -3.58
N THR A 114 18.75 -2.64 -3.74
CA THR A 114 19.58 -1.56 -4.27
C THR A 114 19.68 -1.69 -5.79
N ILE A 115 19.36 -0.63 -6.51
CA ILE A 115 19.38 -0.61 -7.97
C ILE A 115 20.80 -0.57 -8.48
N ARG A 116 21.16 -1.57 -9.28
CA ARG A 116 22.50 -1.74 -9.87
C ARG A 116 22.56 -1.38 -11.34
N ASN A 117 21.42 -1.09 -11.96
CA ASN A 117 21.38 -0.63 -13.34
C ASN A 117 21.97 0.79 -13.44
N PRO A 118 23.03 1.03 -14.27
CA PRO A 118 23.64 2.36 -14.43
C PRO A 118 22.65 3.45 -14.86
N GLU A 119 21.67 3.10 -15.66
CA GLU A 119 20.63 4.03 -16.15
C GLU A 119 19.44 4.15 -15.20
N GLY A 120 19.46 3.47 -14.04
CA GLY A 120 18.33 3.42 -13.11
C GLY A 120 17.13 2.67 -13.67
N LEU A 121 15.92 3.06 -13.25
CA LEU A 121 14.68 2.50 -13.77
C LEU A 121 14.05 3.44 -14.81
N HIS A 122 14.53 3.36 -16.05
CA HIS A 122 13.93 4.04 -17.19
C HIS A 122 12.84 3.15 -17.85
N LEU A 123 12.26 3.59 -18.99
CA LEU A 123 11.07 2.98 -19.59
C LEU A 123 11.18 1.45 -19.79
N ARG A 124 12.33 0.94 -20.28
CA ARG A 124 12.50 -0.51 -20.55
C ARG A 124 12.45 -1.36 -19.27
N PRO A 125 13.28 -1.12 -18.22
CA PRO A 125 13.19 -1.87 -16.98
C PRO A 125 11.88 -1.63 -16.22
N VAL A 126 11.30 -0.43 -16.26
CA VAL A 126 9.99 -0.15 -15.68
C VAL A 126 8.90 -1.01 -16.32
N SER A 127 8.88 -1.10 -17.66
CA SER A 127 7.93 -1.96 -18.37
C SER A 127 8.13 -3.44 -18.02
N ALA A 128 9.38 -3.89 -17.87
CA ALA A 128 9.67 -5.26 -17.45
C ALA A 128 9.16 -5.55 -16.02
N VAL A 129 9.36 -4.62 -15.09
CA VAL A 129 8.85 -4.70 -13.72
C VAL A 129 7.32 -4.78 -13.72
N ALA A 130 6.63 -3.90 -14.44
CA ALA A 130 5.18 -3.88 -14.51
C ALA A 130 4.61 -5.16 -15.15
N THR A 131 5.24 -5.64 -16.23
CA THR A 131 4.85 -6.89 -16.90
C THR A 131 5.07 -8.11 -16.00
N LEU A 132 6.20 -8.16 -15.29
CA LEU A 132 6.50 -9.25 -14.37
C LEU A 132 5.50 -9.27 -13.21
N ALA A 133 5.24 -8.13 -12.57
CA ALA A 133 4.29 -8.03 -11.47
C ALA A 133 2.86 -8.40 -11.87
N ALA A 134 2.48 -8.19 -13.15
CA ALA A 134 1.17 -8.58 -13.66
C ALA A 134 0.97 -10.09 -13.83
N GLN A 135 2.02 -10.90 -13.75
CA GLN A 135 1.95 -12.37 -13.87
C GLN A 135 1.54 -13.06 -12.57
N PHE A 136 1.57 -12.35 -11.44
CA PHE A 136 1.29 -12.90 -10.13
C PHE A 136 -0.06 -12.43 -9.59
N ASP A 137 -0.72 -13.28 -8.83
CA ASP A 137 -1.87 -12.92 -8.00
C ASP A 137 -1.38 -12.21 -6.72
N ALA A 138 -0.85 -11.01 -6.93
CA ALA A 138 -0.30 -10.16 -5.88
C ALA A 138 -0.30 -8.69 -6.29
N ASP A 139 -0.59 -7.81 -5.38
CA ASP A 139 -0.39 -6.36 -5.53
C ASP A 139 0.98 -5.98 -4.98
N VAL A 140 1.79 -5.36 -5.82
CA VAL A 140 3.17 -4.97 -5.48
C VAL A 140 3.31 -3.46 -5.56
N TYR A 141 3.94 -2.89 -4.54
CA TYR A 141 4.19 -1.46 -4.42
C TYR A 141 5.65 -1.19 -4.13
N VAL A 142 6.14 -0.03 -4.54
CA VAL A 142 7.50 0.43 -4.31
C VAL A 142 7.53 1.76 -3.58
N HIS A 143 8.41 1.88 -2.61
CA HIS A 143 8.77 3.10 -1.92
C HIS A 143 10.22 3.49 -2.22
N LYS A 144 10.44 4.79 -2.46
CA LYS A 144 11.75 5.43 -2.49
C LYS A 144 11.74 6.63 -1.55
N PRO A 145 12.76 6.85 -0.72
CA PRO A 145 12.86 8.05 0.09
C PRO A 145 12.78 9.33 -0.74
N GLY A 146 11.94 10.27 -0.32
CA GLY A 146 11.77 11.54 -1.01
C GLY A 146 10.89 11.50 -2.27
N MET A 147 10.23 10.38 -2.58
CA MET A 147 9.27 10.34 -3.69
C MET A 147 8.09 11.27 -3.43
N ILE A 148 7.67 11.99 -4.49
CA ILE A 148 6.56 12.96 -4.43
C ILE A 148 5.29 12.45 -5.10
N TYR A 149 5.41 11.43 -5.97
CA TYR A 149 4.29 10.78 -6.63
C TYR A 149 4.10 9.39 -6.04
N TYR A 150 2.88 9.09 -5.59
CA TYR A 150 2.51 7.82 -4.97
C TYR A 150 1.00 7.60 -5.13
N ASN A 151 0.55 6.37 -5.03
CA ASN A 151 -0.88 6.02 -5.06
C ASN A 151 -1.35 5.26 -3.82
N LEU A 152 -0.45 4.97 -2.90
CA LEU A 152 -0.74 4.36 -1.61
C LEU A 152 0.09 5.04 -0.53
N VAL A 153 -0.50 5.28 0.65
CA VAL A 153 0.23 5.59 1.89
C VAL A 153 -0.04 4.47 2.88
N LEU A 154 1.02 3.81 3.34
CA LEU A 154 0.95 2.75 4.33
C LEU A 154 1.89 3.10 5.49
N GLU A 155 1.36 3.12 6.72
CA GLU A 155 2.14 3.48 7.91
C GLU A 155 2.90 4.82 7.77
N GLY A 156 2.26 5.80 7.12
CA GLY A 156 2.84 7.12 6.87
C GLY A 156 3.89 7.16 5.76
N ARG A 157 4.18 6.06 5.07
CA ARG A 157 5.10 6.00 3.94
C ARG A 157 4.36 5.98 2.62
N PRO A 158 4.80 6.78 1.64
CA PRO A 158 4.23 6.77 0.29
C PRO A 158 4.75 5.59 -0.51
N TYR A 159 3.87 4.96 -1.29
CA TYR A 159 4.19 3.87 -2.20
C TYR A 159 3.56 4.09 -3.57
N MET A 160 4.18 3.53 -4.61
CA MET A 160 3.66 3.51 -5.98
C MET A 160 3.38 2.07 -6.40
N ASN A 161 2.21 1.80 -6.97
CA ASN A 161 1.91 0.50 -7.55
C ASN A 161 2.82 0.23 -8.75
N VAL A 162 3.53 -0.89 -8.73
CA VAL A 162 4.52 -1.23 -9.78
C VAL A 162 3.90 -1.57 -11.12
N ARG A 163 2.60 -1.85 -11.19
CA ARG A 163 1.87 -2.02 -12.46
C ARG A 163 1.64 -0.70 -13.19
N SER A 164 1.80 0.44 -12.51
CA SER A 164 1.68 1.76 -13.11
C SER A 164 2.99 2.20 -13.74
N ILE A 165 3.17 1.99 -15.05
CA ILE A 165 4.39 2.36 -15.78
C ILE A 165 4.70 3.84 -15.60
N LEU A 166 3.72 4.73 -15.82
CA LEU A 166 3.91 6.17 -15.63
C LEU A 166 4.20 6.54 -14.17
N GLY A 167 3.54 5.86 -13.23
CA GLY A 167 3.81 6.00 -11.81
C GLY A 167 5.25 5.63 -11.46
N LEU A 168 5.72 4.46 -11.90
CA LEU A 168 7.10 4.03 -11.67
C LEU A 168 8.14 4.98 -12.27
N LEU A 169 7.91 5.49 -13.48
CA LEU A 169 8.79 6.48 -14.09
C LEU A 169 8.86 7.76 -13.25
N SER A 170 7.73 8.18 -12.66
CA SER A 170 7.68 9.38 -11.80
C SER A 170 8.40 9.23 -10.46
N VAL A 171 8.69 8.01 -10.01
CA VAL A 171 9.51 7.76 -8.80
C VAL A 171 10.95 8.23 -9.00
N GLY A 172 11.43 8.29 -10.26
CA GLY A 172 12.75 8.84 -10.59
C GLY A 172 13.89 8.04 -9.98
N VAL A 173 13.94 6.74 -10.24
CA VAL A 173 14.92 5.82 -9.66
C VAL A 173 16.22 5.85 -10.44
N THR A 174 17.33 6.03 -9.73
CA THR A 174 18.70 6.11 -10.26
C THR A 174 19.60 5.01 -9.72
N LEU A 175 20.79 4.85 -10.31
CA LEU A 175 21.81 3.93 -9.82
C LEU A 175 22.12 4.20 -8.33
N GLY A 176 22.17 3.14 -7.53
CA GLY A 176 22.50 3.20 -6.11
C GLY A 176 21.31 3.49 -5.20
N ASP A 177 20.14 3.87 -5.74
CA ASP A 177 18.93 4.02 -4.94
C ASP A 177 18.55 2.71 -4.28
N THR A 178 18.19 2.76 -3.01
CA THR A 178 17.58 1.64 -2.29
C THR A 178 16.07 1.81 -2.27
N LEU A 179 15.39 0.83 -2.83
CA LEU A 179 13.94 0.77 -2.91
C LEU A 179 13.40 -0.24 -1.91
N GLU A 180 12.31 0.09 -1.24
CA GLU A 180 11.52 -0.87 -0.48
C GLU A 180 10.35 -1.33 -1.34
N PHE A 181 10.23 -2.63 -1.58
CA PHE A 181 9.07 -3.23 -2.20
C PHE A 181 8.23 -3.91 -1.14
N ILE A 182 6.93 -3.72 -1.23
CA ILE A 182 5.94 -4.45 -0.45
C ILE A 182 4.98 -5.16 -1.38
N ALA A 183 4.55 -6.35 -0.99
CA ALA A 183 3.57 -7.12 -1.74
C ALA A 183 2.53 -7.74 -0.82
N THR A 184 1.31 -7.87 -1.32
CA THR A 184 0.18 -8.54 -0.69
C THR A 184 -0.53 -9.40 -1.72
N GLY A 185 -1.26 -10.43 -1.27
CA GLY A 185 -1.92 -11.40 -2.12
C GLY A 185 -1.32 -12.79 -1.98
N GLN A 186 -1.93 -13.77 -2.66
CA GLN A 186 -1.56 -15.19 -2.50
C GLN A 186 -0.13 -15.49 -2.98
N GLN A 187 0.33 -14.79 -4.01
CA GLN A 187 1.65 -14.97 -4.60
C GLN A 187 2.61 -13.81 -4.28
N ALA A 188 2.43 -13.15 -3.13
CA ALA A 188 3.27 -12.01 -2.73
C ALA A 188 4.76 -12.37 -2.61
N ALA A 189 5.07 -13.55 -2.04
CA ALA A 189 6.45 -14.02 -1.89
C ALA A 189 7.13 -14.28 -3.23
N GLU A 190 6.43 -14.96 -4.13
CA GLU A 190 6.91 -15.30 -5.47
C GLU A 190 7.12 -14.04 -6.31
N ALA A 191 6.20 -13.08 -6.24
CA ALA A 191 6.32 -11.80 -6.93
C ALA A 191 7.56 -11.02 -6.48
N LEU A 192 7.81 -10.93 -5.17
CA LEU A 192 9.01 -10.26 -4.62
C LEU A 192 10.30 -10.99 -4.97
N ALA A 193 10.30 -12.33 -4.96
CA ALA A 193 11.46 -13.13 -5.39
C ALA A 193 11.79 -12.89 -6.86
N ALA A 194 10.79 -12.89 -7.75
CA ALA A 194 10.94 -12.62 -9.17
C ALA A 194 11.46 -11.19 -9.44
N LEU A 195 10.97 -10.21 -8.71
CA LEU A 195 11.46 -8.82 -8.78
C LEU A 195 12.91 -8.71 -8.30
N THR A 196 13.28 -9.46 -7.26
CA THR A 196 14.66 -9.51 -6.77
C THR A 196 15.60 -10.06 -7.85
N GLU A 197 15.18 -11.11 -8.55
CA GLU A 197 15.95 -11.68 -9.65
C GLU A 197 16.07 -10.71 -10.84
N LEU A 198 14.99 -10.05 -11.20
CA LEU A 198 14.96 -9.09 -12.30
C LEU A 198 15.85 -7.86 -12.04
N LEU A 199 15.72 -7.24 -10.86
CA LEU A 199 16.39 -5.99 -10.51
C LEU A 199 17.78 -6.17 -9.88
N GLY A 200 18.06 -7.34 -9.30
CA GLY A 200 19.34 -7.67 -8.68
C GLY A 200 20.45 -7.98 -9.70
N LYS A 201 20.10 -8.26 -10.96
CA LYS A 201 21.06 -8.46 -12.04
C LYS A 201 21.49 -7.12 -12.62
N PRO A 202 22.79 -6.86 -12.87
CA PRO A 202 23.20 -5.75 -13.70
C PRO A 202 22.58 -5.92 -15.08
N ALA A 203 22.12 -4.82 -15.69
CA ALA A 203 21.57 -4.86 -17.06
C ALA A 203 22.60 -5.52 -17.97
N SER A 204 22.23 -6.63 -18.62
CA SER A 204 23.06 -7.21 -19.67
C SER A 204 23.20 -6.16 -20.77
N ALA A 205 24.42 -5.75 -21.05
CA ALA A 205 24.72 -4.96 -22.24
C ALA A 205 24.27 -5.78 -23.45
N ALA A 206 23.27 -5.28 -24.16
CA ALA A 206 22.83 -5.81 -25.44
C ALA A 206 23.50 -5.05 -26.57
#